data_8f8f9b3541963233bbeeb8c8bd5c25a3
#
_entry.id   8f8f9b3541963233bbeeb8c8bd5c25a3
#
_cell.length_a   1.000
_cell.length_b   1.000
_cell.length_c   1.000
_cell.angle_alpha   90.00
_cell.angle_beta   90.00
_cell.angle_gamma   90.00
#
_symmetry.space_group_name_H-M   'P 1'
#
loop_
_entity.id
_entity.type
_entity.pdbx_description
1 polymer ?
#
loop_
_entity_poly.entity_id
_entity_poly.type
_entity_poly.pdbx_seq_one_letter_code
_entity_poly.pdbx_strand_id
1 'polypeptide(L)'
;VNRPNAVIELTEGLKKPVVIGGGHRITFIAGPCQMQSRQHALETAHQLKEISDRLNVGIIYKTSFDKANRTSATAARGIGLEAALPIFQEIKATYDLPTLTDVHSEAQCVGVAEAVDVLQIPAFLCRQTDLLLAAAATGKAINIKKGQFLAPWDMKNVIAKVAGAGNPNVMACERGASFGYNTLVSDMRGLAIMREIGCPVVFDATHSVQQPGGQGTSSGGQREFVPVLARAAVAVGVDAVFIETHEDPDNAPSDGPNMVPLNQFEALAAELIAFDDLAIKLGVKTRQLGA
;
A
#
# COMPACT_ATOMS: atom_id res chain seq x y z
N VAL A 1 -0.10 13.30 24.77
CA VAL A 1 1.32 13.09 24.49
C VAL A 1 1.51 13.35 23.00
N ASN A 2 2.08 14.53 22.65
CA ASN A 2 2.48 14.84 21.28
C ASN A 2 3.54 13.81 20.87
N ARG A 3 3.16 12.79 20.10
CA ARG A 3 4.12 12.00 19.34
C ARG A 3 4.24 12.69 17.98
N PRO A 4 5.45 13.12 17.57
CA PRO A 4 5.67 13.44 16.17
C PRO A 4 5.24 12.21 15.35
N ASN A 5 4.71 12.41 14.15
CA ASN A 5 4.38 11.31 13.26
C ASN A 5 5.55 10.33 13.23
N ALA A 6 5.27 9.05 13.49
CA ALA A 6 6.31 8.03 13.45
C ALA A 6 6.96 8.03 12.06
N VAL A 7 8.25 7.79 12.04
CA VAL A 7 9.04 7.60 10.81
C VAL A 7 9.35 6.14 10.67
N ILE A 8 9.14 5.59 9.48
CA ILE A 8 9.57 4.25 9.11
C ILE A 8 10.68 4.39 8.07
N GLU A 9 11.82 3.80 8.37
CA GLU A 9 12.98 3.79 7.47
C GLU A 9 13.23 2.37 6.98
N LEU A 10 13.16 2.17 5.67
CA LEU A 10 13.52 0.93 5.02
C LEU A 10 14.96 1.05 4.54
N THR A 11 15.87 0.35 5.21
CA THR A 11 17.33 0.47 5.00
C THR A 11 18.00 -0.85 4.67
N GLU A 12 17.42 -1.96 5.10
CA GLU A 12 18.05 -3.28 5.03
C GLU A 12 18.33 -3.70 3.59
N GLY A 13 19.62 -3.85 3.25
CA GLY A 13 20.06 -4.26 1.92
C GLY A 13 19.85 -3.23 0.81
N LEU A 14 19.48 -1.99 1.14
CA LEU A 14 19.28 -0.90 0.20
C LEU A 14 20.48 0.07 0.23
N LYS A 15 20.85 0.57 -0.96
CA LYS A 15 21.86 1.64 -1.08
C LYS A 15 21.30 2.99 -0.71
N LYS A 16 20.00 3.22 -1.03
CA LYS A 16 19.28 4.44 -0.72
C LYS A 16 18.07 4.10 0.17
N PRO A 17 18.03 4.59 1.42
CA PRO A 17 16.88 4.39 2.29
C PRO A 17 15.59 4.94 1.71
N VAL A 18 14.47 4.26 1.97
CA VAL A 18 13.13 4.79 1.71
C VAL A 18 12.49 5.16 3.05
N VAL A 19 12.06 6.41 3.17
CA VAL A 19 11.54 6.99 4.41
C VAL A 19 10.06 7.30 4.25
N ILE A 20 9.24 6.89 5.23
CA ILE A 20 7.78 7.09 5.22
C ILE A 20 7.38 7.78 6.51
N GLY A 21 6.63 8.86 6.43
CA GLY A 21 6.17 9.63 7.59
C GLY A 21 7.09 10.80 7.97
N GLY A 22 6.90 11.35 9.16
CA GLY A 22 7.75 12.43 9.70
C GLY A 22 7.69 13.76 8.93
N GLY A 23 6.73 13.95 8.06
CA GLY A 23 6.66 15.14 7.19
C GLY A 23 7.60 15.09 5.97
N HIS A 24 8.25 13.96 5.74
CA HIS A 24 9.02 13.72 4.52
C HIS A 24 8.15 13.72 3.27
N ARG A 25 8.78 13.84 2.09
CA ARG A 25 8.11 13.68 0.80
C ARG A 25 7.39 12.33 0.73
N ILE A 26 6.26 12.29 0.04
CA ILE A 26 5.47 11.07 -0.11
C ILE A 26 6.29 9.93 -0.70
N THR A 27 5.99 8.71 -0.27
CA THR A 27 6.50 7.48 -0.87
C THR A 27 5.41 6.82 -1.67
N PHE A 28 5.74 6.17 -2.79
CA PHE A 28 4.78 5.37 -3.54
C PHE A 28 4.94 3.88 -3.21
N ILE A 29 3.83 3.17 -3.04
CA ILE A 29 3.78 1.72 -3.01
C ILE A 29 3.15 1.31 -4.34
N ALA A 30 3.94 0.75 -5.27
CA ALA A 30 3.52 0.55 -6.65
C ALA A 30 3.96 -0.79 -7.22
N GLY A 31 3.15 -1.34 -8.13
CA GLY A 31 3.40 -2.60 -8.84
C GLY A 31 2.11 -3.28 -9.25
N PRO A 32 2.19 -4.46 -9.89
CA PRO A 32 1.02 -5.18 -10.37
C PRO A 32 0.22 -5.78 -9.22
N CYS A 33 -1.10 -5.93 -9.43
CA CYS A 33 -2.00 -6.49 -8.43
C CYS A 33 -1.53 -7.87 -7.94
N GLN A 34 -1.15 -8.76 -8.86
CA GLN A 34 -0.60 -10.09 -8.53
C GLN A 34 0.66 -10.38 -9.34
N MET A 35 1.56 -11.18 -8.78
CA MET A 35 2.75 -11.66 -9.46
C MET A 35 2.36 -12.71 -10.52
N GLN A 36 2.63 -12.41 -11.79
CA GLN A 36 2.27 -13.26 -12.92
C GLN A 36 3.42 -14.20 -13.30
N SER A 37 4.63 -13.66 -13.34
CA SER A 37 5.86 -14.41 -13.64
C SER A 37 7.08 -13.64 -13.11
N ARG A 38 8.23 -14.31 -13.03
CA ARG A 38 9.51 -13.67 -12.71
C ARG A 38 9.85 -12.57 -13.72
N GLN A 39 9.72 -12.85 -15.02
CA GLN A 39 10.04 -11.89 -16.08
C GLN A 39 9.19 -10.61 -15.94
N HIS A 40 7.87 -10.75 -15.86
CA HIS A 40 6.96 -9.61 -15.70
C HIS A 40 7.27 -8.79 -14.42
N ALA A 41 7.56 -9.47 -13.31
CA ALA A 41 7.91 -8.80 -12.05
C ALA A 41 9.19 -7.95 -12.18
N LEU A 42 10.23 -8.49 -12.82
CA LEU A 42 11.50 -7.79 -13.04
C LEU A 42 11.35 -6.62 -14.03
N GLU A 43 10.61 -6.79 -15.11
CA GLU A 43 10.36 -5.74 -16.11
C GLU A 43 9.59 -4.56 -15.49
N THR A 44 8.55 -4.87 -14.70
CA THR A 44 7.80 -3.84 -13.99
C THR A 44 8.65 -3.13 -12.93
N ALA A 45 9.43 -3.89 -12.16
CA ALA A 45 10.34 -3.32 -11.15
C ALA A 45 11.40 -2.42 -11.77
N HIS A 46 11.94 -2.80 -12.93
CA HIS A 46 12.89 -1.98 -13.70
C HIS A 46 12.29 -0.62 -14.05
N GLN A 47 11.10 -0.60 -14.67
CA GLN A 47 10.44 0.64 -15.06
C GLN A 47 10.12 1.52 -13.83
N LEU A 48 9.64 0.92 -12.73
CA LEU A 48 9.38 1.66 -11.50
C LEU A 48 10.67 2.23 -10.89
N LYS A 49 11.80 1.51 -10.99
CA LYS A 49 13.11 2.02 -10.56
C LYS A 49 13.53 3.23 -11.38
N GLU A 50 13.42 3.17 -12.71
CA GLU A 50 13.73 4.31 -13.57
C GLU A 50 12.88 5.54 -13.23
N ILE A 51 11.58 5.36 -12.98
CA ILE A 51 10.67 6.44 -12.56
C ILE A 51 11.10 7.00 -11.18
N SER A 52 11.42 6.11 -10.22
CA SER A 52 11.94 6.51 -8.90
C SER A 52 13.17 7.41 -9.02
N ASP A 53 14.10 7.05 -9.90
CA ASP A 53 15.34 7.80 -10.11
C ASP A 53 15.07 9.15 -10.81
N ARG A 54 14.25 9.18 -11.86
CA ARG A 54 13.90 10.43 -12.57
C ARG A 54 13.18 11.42 -11.68
N LEU A 55 12.23 10.95 -10.86
CA LEU A 55 11.44 11.80 -9.96
C LEU A 55 12.11 12.04 -8.60
N ASN A 56 13.21 11.35 -8.32
CA ASN A 56 13.89 11.35 -7.02
C ASN A 56 12.93 11.12 -5.85
N VAL A 57 12.13 10.05 -5.93
CA VAL A 57 11.10 9.70 -4.95
C VAL A 57 11.24 8.25 -4.52
N GLY A 58 10.92 7.93 -3.25
CA GLY A 58 10.89 6.56 -2.76
C GLY A 58 9.76 5.75 -3.41
N ILE A 59 10.08 4.59 -3.97
CA ILE A 59 9.09 3.59 -4.42
C ILE A 59 9.35 2.27 -3.72
N ILE A 60 8.28 1.68 -3.19
CA ILE A 60 8.25 0.31 -2.66
C ILE A 60 7.57 -0.54 -3.72
N TYR A 61 8.29 -1.54 -4.25
CA TYR A 61 7.70 -2.47 -5.22
C TYR A 61 6.69 -3.38 -4.53
N LYS A 62 5.47 -3.39 -5.01
CA LYS A 62 4.37 -4.20 -4.46
C LYS A 62 3.81 -5.16 -5.48
N THR A 63 3.66 -6.41 -5.08
CA THR A 63 2.80 -7.36 -5.78
C THR A 63 2.35 -8.46 -4.80
N SER A 64 1.23 -9.14 -5.08
CA SER A 64 0.78 -10.25 -4.24
C SER A 64 1.21 -11.59 -4.86
N PHE A 65 1.75 -12.49 -4.05
CA PHE A 65 2.08 -13.85 -4.51
C PHE A 65 0.84 -14.74 -4.63
N ASP A 66 -0.22 -14.39 -3.89
CA ASP A 66 -1.51 -15.09 -3.89
C ASP A 66 -2.66 -14.11 -3.67
N LYS A 67 -3.75 -14.32 -4.37
CA LYS A 67 -5.03 -13.64 -4.16
C LYS A 67 -5.99 -14.57 -3.42
N ALA A 68 -5.83 -14.65 -2.09
CA ALA A 68 -6.51 -15.61 -1.24
C ALA A 68 -8.04 -15.40 -1.13
N ASN A 69 -8.55 -14.21 -1.47
CA ASN A 69 -9.95 -13.81 -1.32
C ASN A 69 -10.71 -13.62 -2.64
N ARG A 70 -10.36 -14.39 -3.69
CA ARG A 70 -11.05 -14.33 -4.98
C ARG A 70 -12.54 -14.61 -4.85
N THR A 71 -13.37 -13.88 -5.60
CA THR A 71 -14.82 -14.12 -5.71
C THR A 71 -15.10 -15.48 -6.33
N SER A 72 -14.35 -15.89 -7.37
CA SER A 72 -14.45 -17.20 -7.98
C SER A 72 -13.32 -18.13 -7.53
N ALA A 73 -13.65 -19.36 -7.17
CA ALA A 73 -12.66 -20.38 -6.81
C ALA A 73 -11.75 -20.81 -7.96
N THR A 74 -12.16 -20.55 -9.21
CA THR A 74 -11.40 -20.89 -10.43
C THR A 74 -10.55 -19.72 -10.95
N ALA A 75 -10.64 -18.54 -10.34
CA ALA A 75 -9.85 -17.38 -10.76
C ALA A 75 -8.35 -17.56 -10.48
N ALA A 76 -7.52 -16.96 -11.34
CA ALA A 76 -6.06 -16.99 -11.15
C ALA A 76 -5.67 -16.36 -9.80
N ARG A 77 -4.84 -17.06 -9.04
CA ARG A 77 -4.43 -16.64 -7.68
C ARG A 77 -3.02 -16.05 -7.61
N GLY A 78 -2.19 -16.25 -8.59
CA GLY A 78 -0.77 -15.87 -8.58
C GLY A 78 0.13 -17.09 -8.69
N ILE A 79 1.45 -16.90 -8.51
CA ILE A 79 2.45 -17.97 -8.67
C ILE A 79 2.72 -18.77 -7.39
N GLY A 80 2.14 -18.36 -6.27
CA GLY A 80 2.32 -18.98 -4.96
C GLY A 80 3.54 -18.47 -4.19
N LEU A 81 3.57 -18.79 -2.89
CA LEU A 81 4.55 -18.26 -1.96
C LEU A 81 5.98 -18.68 -2.31
N GLU A 82 6.24 -19.98 -2.44
CA GLU A 82 7.59 -20.51 -2.64
C GLU A 82 8.27 -19.97 -3.90
N ALA A 83 7.52 -19.82 -4.99
CA ALA A 83 8.03 -19.29 -6.25
C ALA A 83 8.26 -17.77 -6.18
N ALA A 84 7.49 -17.05 -5.37
CA ALA A 84 7.55 -15.59 -5.29
C ALA A 84 8.71 -15.08 -4.43
N LEU A 85 9.06 -15.74 -3.34
CA LEU A 85 10.08 -15.25 -2.39
C LEU A 85 11.44 -14.94 -3.04
N PRO A 86 12.03 -15.83 -3.87
CA PRO A 86 13.28 -15.52 -4.57
C PRO A 86 13.18 -14.33 -5.52
N ILE A 87 12.00 -14.10 -6.11
CA ILE A 87 11.79 -12.99 -7.05
C ILE A 87 11.78 -11.65 -6.30
N PHE A 88 11.18 -11.57 -5.10
CA PHE A 88 11.27 -10.37 -4.26
C PHE A 88 12.72 -10.04 -3.88
N GLN A 89 13.48 -11.05 -3.47
CA GLN A 89 14.90 -10.87 -3.14
C GLN A 89 15.71 -10.40 -4.35
N GLU A 90 15.45 -10.95 -5.54
CA GLU A 90 16.09 -10.55 -6.78
C GLU A 90 15.75 -9.10 -7.18
N ILE A 91 14.49 -8.69 -7.06
CA ILE A 91 14.06 -7.31 -7.32
C ILE A 91 14.83 -6.34 -6.43
N LYS A 92 14.89 -6.61 -5.13
CA LYS A 92 15.61 -5.79 -4.16
C LYS A 92 17.11 -5.69 -4.50
N ALA A 93 17.75 -6.82 -4.76
CA ALA A 93 19.19 -6.87 -5.06
C ALA A 93 19.55 -6.20 -6.39
N THR A 94 18.67 -6.31 -7.41
CA THR A 94 18.93 -5.83 -8.76
C THR A 94 18.63 -4.34 -8.90
N TYR A 95 17.46 -3.91 -8.38
CA TYR A 95 16.93 -2.57 -8.61
C TYR A 95 17.00 -1.64 -7.41
N ASP A 96 17.50 -2.09 -6.27
CA ASP A 96 17.57 -1.28 -5.05
C ASP A 96 16.19 -0.69 -4.67
N LEU A 97 15.14 -1.50 -4.83
CA LEU A 97 13.77 -1.20 -4.44
C LEU A 97 13.37 -2.04 -3.24
N PRO A 98 12.90 -1.45 -2.13
CA PRO A 98 12.26 -2.23 -1.08
C PRO A 98 11.00 -2.90 -1.62
N THR A 99 10.63 -4.03 -1.04
CA THR A 99 9.53 -4.85 -1.53
C THR A 99 8.43 -5.03 -0.49
N LEU A 100 7.19 -5.21 -0.97
CA LEU A 100 6.00 -5.41 -0.17
C LEU A 100 5.11 -6.51 -0.76
N THR A 101 4.60 -7.40 0.09
CA THR A 101 3.56 -8.37 -0.30
C THR A 101 2.56 -8.62 0.83
N ASP A 102 1.40 -9.18 0.48
CA ASP A 102 0.36 -9.56 1.45
C ASP A 102 0.74 -10.83 2.20
N VAL A 103 0.30 -10.95 3.46
CA VAL A 103 0.26 -12.21 4.24
C VAL A 103 -1.18 -12.51 4.65
N HIS A 104 -1.56 -13.79 4.61
CA HIS A 104 -2.95 -14.22 4.83
C HIS A 104 -3.11 -15.13 6.06
N SER A 105 -2.00 -15.64 6.61
CA SER A 105 -1.96 -16.46 7.82
C SER A 105 -0.70 -16.22 8.62
N GLU A 106 -0.72 -16.59 9.90
CA GLU A 106 0.42 -16.47 10.81
C GLU A 106 1.64 -17.24 10.29
N ALA A 107 1.41 -18.43 9.73
CA ALA A 107 2.47 -19.29 9.22
C ALA A 107 3.28 -18.68 8.06
N GLN A 108 2.68 -17.75 7.31
CA GLN A 108 3.36 -17.08 6.20
C GLN A 108 4.30 -15.96 6.67
N CYS A 109 4.06 -15.37 7.83
CA CYS A 109 4.72 -14.12 8.24
C CYS A 109 6.24 -14.25 8.29
N VAL A 110 6.77 -15.33 8.89
CA VAL A 110 8.22 -15.53 9.04
C VAL A 110 8.89 -15.68 7.68
N GLY A 111 8.42 -16.62 6.85
CA GLY A 111 9.02 -16.87 5.53
C GLY A 111 8.93 -15.65 4.59
N VAL A 112 7.81 -14.91 4.62
CA VAL A 112 7.65 -13.68 3.83
C VAL A 112 8.62 -12.60 4.32
N ALA A 113 8.80 -12.45 5.63
CA ALA A 113 9.69 -11.44 6.21
C ALA A 113 11.17 -11.63 5.84
N GLU A 114 11.59 -12.84 5.47
CA GLU A 114 12.94 -13.11 4.97
C GLU A 114 13.19 -12.55 3.57
N ALA A 115 12.12 -12.30 2.80
CA ALA A 115 12.22 -11.88 1.40
C ALA A 115 11.77 -10.44 1.15
N VAL A 116 10.91 -9.86 2.00
CA VAL A 116 10.36 -8.52 1.79
C VAL A 116 10.65 -7.57 2.95
N ASP A 117 10.53 -6.27 2.69
CA ASP A 117 10.77 -5.21 3.66
C ASP A 117 9.49 -4.81 4.42
N VAL A 118 8.33 -5.00 3.78
CA VAL A 118 7.04 -4.64 4.32
C VAL A 118 6.05 -5.79 4.17
N LEU A 119 5.44 -6.23 5.26
CA LEU A 119 4.32 -7.15 5.24
C LEU A 119 3.01 -6.35 5.15
N GLN A 120 2.11 -6.75 4.27
CA GLN A 120 0.79 -6.14 4.17
C GLN A 120 -0.29 -7.04 4.77
N ILE A 121 -1.12 -6.47 5.63
CA ILE A 121 -2.33 -7.12 6.14
C ILE A 121 -3.51 -6.72 5.26
N PRO A 122 -4.17 -7.65 4.57
CA PRO A 122 -5.35 -7.38 3.76
C PRO A 122 -6.51 -6.79 4.59
N ALA A 123 -7.36 -6.00 3.92
CA ALA A 123 -8.44 -5.27 4.58
C ALA A 123 -9.40 -6.17 5.37
N PHE A 124 -9.76 -7.34 4.84
CA PHE A 124 -10.66 -8.28 5.52
C PHE A 124 -10.05 -8.88 6.79
N LEU A 125 -8.71 -8.92 6.87
CA LEU A 125 -7.97 -9.52 7.98
C LEU A 125 -7.44 -8.49 8.99
N CYS A 126 -7.76 -7.21 8.80
CA CYS A 126 -7.18 -6.12 9.60
C CYS A 126 -7.45 -6.20 11.12
N ARG A 127 -8.45 -6.98 11.54
CA ARG A 127 -8.77 -7.19 12.96
C ARG A 127 -8.29 -8.52 13.56
N GLN A 128 -7.72 -9.41 12.74
CA GLN A 128 -7.25 -10.73 13.18
C GLN A 128 -6.03 -10.58 14.10
N THR A 129 -6.26 -10.76 15.40
CA THR A 129 -5.24 -10.48 16.42
C THR A 129 -3.99 -11.34 16.24
N ASP A 130 -4.15 -12.64 16.05
CA ASP A 130 -3.02 -13.56 15.94
C ASP A 130 -2.17 -13.28 14.71
N LEU A 131 -2.79 -12.96 13.57
CA LEU A 131 -2.08 -12.54 12.35
C LEU A 131 -1.30 -11.23 12.57
N LEU A 132 -1.90 -10.24 13.24
CA LEU A 132 -1.23 -8.96 13.54
C LEU A 132 -0.03 -9.17 14.47
N LEU A 133 -0.16 -10.02 15.48
CA LEU A 133 0.93 -10.35 16.40
C LEU A 133 2.04 -11.14 15.73
N ALA A 134 1.71 -12.11 14.87
CA ALA A 134 2.69 -12.87 14.10
C ALA A 134 3.45 -11.96 13.11
N ALA A 135 2.77 -11.04 12.43
CA ALA A 135 3.42 -10.06 11.58
C ALA A 135 4.31 -9.11 12.41
N ALA A 136 3.84 -8.62 13.56
CA ALA A 136 4.62 -7.77 14.45
C ALA A 136 5.93 -8.44 14.92
N ALA A 137 5.87 -9.73 15.24
CA ALA A 137 7.00 -10.51 15.72
C ALA A 137 8.14 -10.63 14.69
N THR A 138 7.89 -10.39 13.41
CA THR A 138 8.92 -10.39 12.36
C THR A 138 9.87 -9.19 12.44
N GLY A 139 9.48 -8.11 13.13
CA GLY A 139 10.24 -6.85 13.19
C GLY A 139 10.22 -6.02 11.89
N LYS A 140 9.66 -6.53 10.80
CA LYS A 140 9.53 -5.80 9.53
C LYS A 140 8.46 -4.71 9.63
N ALA A 141 8.49 -3.74 8.72
CA ALA A 141 7.42 -2.75 8.60
C ALA A 141 6.10 -3.43 8.20
N ILE A 142 4.97 -2.90 8.70
CA ILE A 142 3.66 -3.50 8.47
C ILE A 142 2.71 -2.45 7.90
N ASN A 143 2.14 -2.71 6.73
CA ASN A 143 1.09 -1.91 6.14
C ASN A 143 -0.27 -2.57 6.38
N ILE A 144 -1.15 -1.96 7.18
CA ILE A 144 -2.46 -2.54 7.50
C ILE A 144 -3.54 -1.83 6.70
N LYS A 145 -4.13 -2.53 5.75
CA LYS A 145 -5.29 -2.03 5.00
C LYS A 145 -6.52 -1.96 5.92
N LYS A 146 -7.08 -0.76 6.06
CA LYS A 146 -8.32 -0.58 6.85
C LYS A 146 -9.46 -1.36 6.18
N GLY A 147 -10.15 -2.20 6.94
CA GLY A 147 -11.35 -2.89 6.46
C GLY A 147 -12.42 -1.89 6.00
N GLN A 148 -13.13 -2.23 4.94
CA GLN A 148 -14.23 -1.41 4.39
C GLN A 148 -15.36 -1.19 5.40
N PHE A 149 -15.45 -2.07 6.39
CA PHE A 149 -16.43 -2.06 7.48
C PHE A 149 -15.95 -1.30 8.72
N LEU A 150 -14.68 -0.87 8.77
CA LEU A 150 -14.04 -0.30 9.95
C LEU A 150 -14.05 1.23 9.89
N ALA A 151 -14.42 1.85 11.00
CA ALA A 151 -14.30 3.30 11.14
C ALA A 151 -12.83 3.74 11.26
N PRO A 152 -12.45 4.94 10.78
CA PRO A 152 -11.06 5.40 10.82
C PRO A 152 -10.49 5.50 12.24
N TRP A 153 -11.30 5.87 13.24
CA TRP A 153 -10.86 5.94 14.66
C TRP A 153 -10.62 4.57 15.28
N ASP A 154 -11.25 3.50 14.76
CA ASP A 154 -11.04 2.13 15.25
C ASP A 154 -9.69 1.55 14.81
N MET A 155 -9.05 2.15 13.80
CA MET A 155 -7.67 1.79 13.43
C MET A 155 -6.68 1.99 14.58
N LYS A 156 -6.98 2.85 15.56
CA LYS A 156 -6.18 3.00 16.77
C LYS A 156 -5.99 1.65 17.49
N ASN A 157 -7.04 0.86 17.59
CA ASN A 157 -6.99 -0.44 18.26
C ASN A 157 -6.19 -1.47 17.45
N VAL A 158 -6.29 -1.40 16.12
CA VAL A 158 -5.55 -2.27 15.21
C VAL A 158 -4.05 -1.97 15.29
N ILE A 159 -3.67 -0.70 15.16
CA ILE A 159 -2.28 -0.25 15.27
C ILE A 159 -1.70 -0.55 16.65
N ALA A 160 -2.49 -0.38 17.72
CA ALA A 160 -2.05 -0.65 19.08
C ALA A 160 -1.67 -2.11 19.32
N LYS A 161 -2.27 -3.07 18.63
CA LYS A 161 -1.90 -4.49 18.73
C LYS A 161 -0.47 -4.73 18.25
N VAL A 162 -0.10 -4.15 17.10
CA VAL A 162 1.23 -4.29 16.51
C VAL A 162 2.27 -3.52 17.34
N ALA A 163 1.98 -2.26 17.65
CA ALA A 163 2.89 -1.44 18.46
C ALA A 163 3.07 -1.98 19.87
N GLY A 164 1.99 -2.50 20.49
CA GLY A 164 2.02 -3.13 21.81
C GLY A 164 2.78 -4.46 21.85
N ALA A 165 2.91 -5.13 20.72
CA ALA A 165 3.77 -6.31 20.56
C ALA A 165 5.26 -5.96 20.35
N GLY A 166 5.63 -4.67 20.44
CA GLY A 166 7.02 -4.23 20.36
C GLY A 166 7.47 -3.78 18.96
N ASN A 167 6.57 -3.78 17.97
CA ASN A 167 6.91 -3.31 16.61
C ASN A 167 6.27 -1.94 16.32
N PRO A 168 7.04 -0.82 16.38
CA PRO A 168 6.52 0.50 16.09
C PRO A 168 6.40 0.80 14.59
N ASN A 169 6.96 -0.04 13.71
CA ASN A 169 7.03 0.18 12.26
C ASN A 169 5.72 -0.23 11.58
N VAL A 170 4.62 0.45 11.89
CA VAL A 170 3.30 0.11 11.39
C VAL A 170 2.63 1.33 10.75
N MET A 171 1.99 1.12 9.60
CA MET A 171 1.25 2.11 8.81
C MET A 171 -0.23 1.76 8.77
N ALA A 172 -1.10 2.79 8.78
CA ALA A 172 -2.52 2.66 8.54
C ALA A 172 -2.86 3.03 7.09
N CYS A 173 -3.50 2.12 6.34
CA CYS A 173 -3.82 2.32 4.94
C CYS A 173 -5.34 2.44 4.71
N GLU A 174 -5.79 3.62 4.27
CA GLU A 174 -7.17 3.86 3.83
C GLU A 174 -7.39 3.30 2.43
N ARG A 175 -8.54 2.66 2.19
CA ARG A 175 -8.90 2.07 0.89
C ARG A 175 -10.39 2.14 0.56
N GLY A 176 -11.11 3.03 1.21
CA GLY A 176 -12.57 3.18 1.09
C GLY A 176 -13.35 2.38 2.12
N ALA A 177 -14.51 2.89 2.45
CA ALA A 177 -15.51 2.24 3.30
C ALA A 177 -16.72 1.83 2.45
N SER A 178 -17.36 0.71 2.79
CA SER A 178 -18.56 0.25 2.13
C SER A 178 -19.69 1.27 2.29
N PHE A 179 -20.34 1.63 1.18
CA PHE A 179 -21.46 2.56 1.13
C PHE A 179 -22.58 1.94 0.28
N GLY A 180 -23.48 1.22 0.94
CA GLY A 180 -24.44 0.35 0.26
C GLY A 180 -23.79 -0.89 -0.34
N TYR A 181 -24.34 -1.40 -1.45
CA TYR A 181 -23.84 -2.58 -2.15
C TYR A 181 -22.85 -2.19 -3.24
N ASN A 182 -21.76 -2.94 -3.36
CA ASN A 182 -20.76 -2.85 -4.44
C ASN A 182 -20.17 -1.42 -4.66
N THR A 183 -20.25 -0.55 -3.68
CA THR A 183 -19.78 0.85 -3.76
C THR A 183 -18.91 1.18 -2.56
N LEU A 184 -17.84 1.92 -2.80
CA LEU A 184 -16.95 2.44 -1.78
C LEU A 184 -16.94 3.97 -1.79
N VAL A 185 -16.79 4.55 -0.61
CA VAL A 185 -16.59 5.99 -0.42
C VAL A 185 -15.32 6.20 0.41
N SER A 186 -14.48 7.13 0.00
CA SER A 186 -13.31 7.58 0.77
C SER A 186 -13.67 8.86 1.51
N ASP A 187 -13.75 8.77 2.83
CA ASP A 187 -13.90 9.95 3.69
C ASP A 187 -12.53 10.59 3.93
N MET A 188 -12.25 11.71 3.29
CA MET A 188 -10.96 12.41 3.43
C MET A 188 -10.68 12.86 4.86
N ARG A 189 -11.71 13.06 5.71
CA ARG A 189 -11.54 13.34 7.14
C ARG A 189 -10.90 12.14 7.86
N GLY A 190 -11.16 10.92 7.38
CA GLY A 190 -10.61 9.68 7.91
C GLY A 190 -9.07 9.65 7.88
N LEU A 191 -8.46 10.27 6.87
CA LEU A 191 -7.00 10.37 6.77
C LEU A 191 -6.41 11.22 7.90
N ALA A 192 -7.03 12.38 8.15
CA ALA A 192 -6.62 13.25 9.26
C ALA A 192 -6.85 12.57 10.62
N ILE A 193 -7.98 11.86 10.80
CA ILE A 193 -8.28 11.09 12.03
C ILE A 193 -7.24 9.99 12.26
N MET A 194 -6.86 9.25 11.22
CA MET A 194 -5.87 8.18 11.35
C MET A 194 -4.47 8.74 11.65
N ARG A 195 -4.12 9.93 11.17
CA ARG A 195 -2.85 10.59 11.50
C ARG A 195 -2.73 10.87 13.01
N GLU A 196 -3.83 11.19 13.70
CA GLU A 196 -3.82 11.39 15.16
C GLU A 196 -3.45 10.12 15.96
N ILE A 197 -3.47 8.94 15.31
CA ILE A 197 -2.99 7.69 15.93
C ILE A 197 -1.47 7.75 16.16
N GLY A 198 -0.74 8.53 15.34
CA GLY A 198 0.70 8.72 15.44
C GLY A 198 1.51 7.71 14.65
N CYS A 199 0.91 7.05 13.65
CA CYS A 199 1.59 6.22 12.66
C CYS A 199 1.49 6.87 11.27
N PRO A 200 2.39 6.53 10.32
CA PRO A 200 2.23 6.97 8.94
C PRO A 200 0.90 6.51 8.33
N VAL A 201 0.31 7.38 7.52
CA VAL A 201 -0.96 7.12 6.82
C VAL A 201 -0.70 6.92 5.34
N VAL A 202 -1.17 5.79 4.83
CA VAL A 202 -1.13 5.43 3.40
C VAL A 202 -2.53 5.59 2.81
N PHE A 203 -2.63 6.15 1.62
CA PHE A 203 -3.87 6.16 0.84
C PHE A 203 -3.77 5.19 -0.34
N ASP A 204 -4.63 4.19 -0.37
CA ASP A 204 -4.76 3.27 -1.50
C ASP A 204 -5.70 3.86 -2.54
N ALA A 205 -5.12 4.49 -3.55
CA ALA A 205 -5.87 5.19 -4.59
C ALA A 205 -6.60 4.23 -5.53
N THR A 206 -6.01 3.06 -5.81
CA THR A 206 -6.57 2.09 -6.76
C THR A 206 -7.70 1.25 -6.17
N HIS A 207 -7.59 0.80 -4.92
CA HIS A 207 -8.69 0.05 -4.30
C HIS A 207 -9.82 0.96 -3.77
N SER A 208 -9.60 2.26 -3.61
CA SER A 208 -10.64 3.20 -3.23
C SER A 208 -11.71 3.41 -4.30
N VAL A 209 -11.38 3.10 -5.57
CA VAL A 209 -12.31 3.18 -6.71
C VAL A 209 -12.84 1.81 -7.15
N GLN A 210 -12.54 0.76 -6.41
CA GLN A 210 -13.01 -0.60 -6.68
C GLN A 210 -14.53 -0.69 -6.45
N GLN A 211 -15.18 -1.50 -7.28
CA GLN A 211 -16.57 -1.91 -7.10
C GLN A 211 -16.59 -3.41 -6.75
N PRO A 212 -16.51 -3.77 -5.45
CA PRO A 212 -16.39 -5.16 -5.03
C PRO A 212 -17.57 -5.99 -5.53
N GLY A 213 -17.28 -7.08 -6.29
CA GLY A 213 -18.32 -7.94 -6.86
C GLY A 213 -19.19 -7.28 -7.94
N GLY A 214 -18.85 -6.07 -8.40
CA GLY A 214 -19.67 -5.30 -9.35
C GLY A 214 -19.86 -5.94 -10.73
N GLN A 215 -19.03 -6.95 -11.07
CA GLN A 215 -19.14 -7.74 -12.31
C GLN A 215 -19.54 -9.22 -12.05
N GLY A 216 -20.18 -9.49 -10.91
CA GLY A 216 -20.63 -10.83 -10.54
C GLY A 216 -19.48 -11.73 -10.07
N THR A 217 -18.64 -12.23 -10.98
CA THR A 217 -17.51 -13.12 -10.67
C THR A 217 -16.18 -12.39 -10.44
N SER A 218 -16.15 -11.06 -10.68
CA SER A 218 -14.99 -10.19 -10.47
C SER A 218 -15.40 -8.82 -9.95
N SER A 219 -14.43 -8.07 -9.44
CA SER A 219 -14.62 -6.68 -9.06
C SER A 219 -14.61 -5.79 -10.30
N GLY A 220 -15.53 -4.83 -10.35
CA GLY A 220 -15.44 -3.67 -11.23
C GLY A 220 -14.56 -2.57 -10.63
N GLY A 221 -14.42 -1.46 -11.33
CA GLY A 221 -13.68 -0.29 -10.87
C GLY A 221 -13.86 0.92 -11.78
N GLN A 222 -13.43 2.05 -11.25
CA GLN A 222 -13.55 3.35 -11.89
C GLN A 222 -12.18 4.04 -11.91
N ARG A 223 -11.26 3.50 -12.71
CA ARG A 223 -9.86 3.94 -12.86
C ARG A 223 -9.72 5.45 -13.05
N GLU A 224 -10.66 6.07 -13.74
CA GLU A 224 -10.71 7.50 -14.01
C GLU A 224 -10.73 8.38 -12.75
N PHE A 225 -11.18 7.83 -11.62
CA PHE A 225 -11.20 8.56 -10.35
C PHE A 225 -9.95 8.35 -9.49
N VAL A 226 -9.05 7.47 -9.87
CA VAL A 226 -7.77 7.26 -9.14
C VAL A 226 -7.01 8.58 -8.98
N PRO A 227 -6.76 9.38 -10.04
CA PRO A 227 -6.05 10.65 -9.90
C PRO A 227 -6.84 11.67 -9.04
N VAL A 228 -8.17 11.66 -9.11
CA VAL A 228 -9.03 12.58 -8.34
C VAL A 228 -8.87 12.34 -6.85
N LEU A 229 -9.03 11.09 -6.42
CA LEU A 229 -8.93 10.73 -5.00
C LEU A 229 -7.49 10.81 -4.48
N ALA A 230 -6.51 10.44 -5.31
CA ALA A 230 -5.09 10.54 -4.93
C ALA A 230 -4.68 12.00 -4.66
N ARG A 231 -5.05 12.95 -5.53
CA ARG A 231 -4.80 14.39 -5.30
C ARG A 231 -5.42 14.87 -4.01
N ALA A 232 -6.69 14.52 -3.77
CA ALA A 232 -7.39 14.91 -2.53
C ALA A 232 -6.68 14.36 -1.28
N ALA A 233 -6.26 13.09 -1.30
CA ALA A 233 -5.57 12.46 -0.19
C ALA A 233 -4.18 13.09 0.07
N VAL A 234 -3.41 13.37 -0.98
CA VAL A 234 -2.11 14.03 -0.86
C VAL A 234 -2.26 15.46 -0.33
N ALA A 235 -3.29 16.19 -0.77
CA ALA A 235 -3.59 17.53 -0.23
C ALA A 235 -3.98 17.50 1.26
N VAL A 236 -4.58 16.42 1.76
CA VAL A 236 -4.80 16.19 3.20
C VAL A 236 -3.49 15.90 3.95
N GLY A 237 -2.47 15.40 3.26
CA GLY A 237 -1.13 15.20 3.81
C GLY A 237 -0.84 13.75 4.23
N VAL A 238 -1.19 12.76 3.39
CA VAL A 238 -0.78 11.36 3.60
C VAL A 238 0.73 11.18 3.43
N ASP A 239 1.27 10.13 4.01
CA ASP A 239 2.71 9.84 4.00
C ASP A 239 3.13 8.95 2.83
N ALA A 240 2.20 8.14 2.32
CA ALA A 240 2.42 7.35 1.12
C ALA A 240 1.13 7.18 0.31
N VAL A 241 1.28 6.93 -1.00
CA VAL A 241 0.18 6.58 -1.90
C VAL A 241 0.43 5.19 -2.48
N PHE A 242 -0.57 4.33 -2.33
CA PHE A 242 -0.58 2.98 -2.90
C PHE A 242 -1.30 3.02 -4.24
N ILE A 243 -0.62 2.60 -5.31
CA ILE A 243 -1.13 2.59 -6.69
C ILE A 243 -0.77 1.28 -7.36
N GLU A 244 -1.74 0.42 -7.63
CA GLU A 244 -1.50 -0.70 -8.52
C GLU A 244 -1.38 -0.23 -9.96
N THR A 245 -0.40 -0.76 -10.67
CA THR A 245 -0.08 -0.39 -12.05
C THR A 245 0.31 -1.62 -12.87
N HIS A 246 0.02 -1.59 -14.16
CA HIS A 246 0.26 -2.67 -15.10
C HIS A 246 0.49 -2.11 -16.51
N GLU A 247 1.29 -2.75 -17.33
CA GLU A 247 1.53 -2.32 -18.71
C GLU A 247 0.27 -2.42 -19.58
N ASP A 248 -0.58 -3.40 -19.31
CA ASP A 248 -1.87 -3.62 -19.96
C ASP A 248 -2.95 -3.99 -18.92
N PRO A 249 -3.51 -2.99 -18.21
CA PRO A 249 -4.48 -3.25 -17.15
C PRO A 249 -5.73 -3.99 -17.60
N ASP A 250 -6.17 -3.79 -18.85
CA ASP A 250 -7.43 -4.36 -19.34
C ASP A 250 -7.34 -5.87 -19.56
N ASN A 251 -6.13 -6.40 -19.77
CA ASN A 251 -5.85 -7.82 -19.86
C ASN A 251 -5.18 -8.41 -18.61
N ALA A 252 -5.05 -7.62 -17.54
CA ALA A 252 -4.46 -8.09 -16.30
C ALA A 252 -5.33 -9.16 -15.61
N PRO A 253 -4.73 -10.16 -14.95
CA PRO A 253 -5.46 -11.28 -14.34
C PRO A 253 -6.28 -10.88 -13.10
N SER A 254 -6.07 -9.65 -12.56
CA SER A 254 -6.74 -9.13 -11.35
C SER A 254 -6.83 -7.62 -11.38
N ASP A 255 -7.95 -7.08 -10.89
CA ASP A 255 -8.19 -5.66 -10.60
C ASP A 255 -7.91 -4.70 -11.77
N GLY A 256 -7.92 -5.20 -13.01
CA GLY A 256 -7.69 -4.41 -14.22
C GLY A 256 -8.46 -3.08 -14.27
N PRO A 257 -9.78 -3.06 -13.98
CA PRO A 257 -10.57 -1.83 -13.99
C PRO A 257 -10.13 -0.73 -13.01
N ASN A 258 -9.27 -1.06 -12.04
CA ASN A 258 -8.77 -0.11 -11.04
C ASN A 258 -7.34 0.35 -11.30
N MET A 259 -6.52 -0.48 -11.96
CA MET A 259 -5.09 -0.23 -12.10
C MET A 259 -4.80 0.93 -13.04
N VAL A 260 -3.80 1.71 -12.68
CA VAL A 260 -3.25 2.78 -13.53
C VAL A 260 -2.35 2.16 -14.60
N PRO A 261 -2.49 2.51 -15.89
CA PRO A 261 -1.53 2.09 -16.91
C PRO A 261 -0.11 2.53 -16.54
N LEU A 262 0.87 1.62 -16.65
CA LEU A 262 2.24 1.88 -16.21
C LEU A 262 2.87 3.07 -16.94
N ASN A 263 2.53 3.27 -18.21
CA ASN A 263 2.97 4.42 -18.99
C ASN A 263 2.35 5.76 -18.54
N GLN A 264 1.35 5.76 -17.69
CA GLN A 264 0.73 6.95 -17.10
C GLN A 264 1.18 7.17 -15.65
N PHE A 265 1.81 6.18 -15.03
CA PHE A 265 2.20 6.23 -13.61
C PHE A 265 3.16 7.37 -13.31
N GLU A 266 4.19 7.60 -14.17
CA GLU A 266 5.18 8.67 -13.96
C GLU A 266 4.54 10.06 -13.95
N ALA A 267 3.65 10.34 -14.89
CA ALA A 267 2.95 11.62 -14.96
C ALA A 267 2.06 11.86 -13.73
N LEU A 268 1.33 10.82 -13.30
CA LEU A 268 0.52 10.88 -12.09
C LEU A 268 1.40 11.08 -10.84
N ALA A 269 2.51 10.35 -10.71
CA ALA A 269 3.42 10.48 -9.58
C ALA A 269 4.02 11.89 -9.51
N ALA A 270 4.44 12.46 -10.64
CA ALA A 270 4.95 13.83 -10.70
C ALA A 270 3.91 14.87 -10.27
N GLU A 271 2.66 14.70 -10.70
CA GLU A 271 1.55 15.54 -10.26
C GLU A 271 1.33 15.45 -8.75
N LEU A 272 1.30 14.24 -8.18
CA LEU A 272 1.11 14.02 -6.75
C LEU A 272 2.27 14.59 -5.92
N ILE A 273 3.50 14.50 -6.41
CA ILE A 273 4.67 15.12 -5.77
C ILE A 273 4.49 16.64 -5.68
N ALA A 274 3.97 17.29 -6.71
CA ALA A 274 3.73 18.75 -6.69
C ALA A 274 2.68 19.14 -5.63
N PHE A 275 1.63 18.35 -5.45
CA PHE A 275 0.66 18.53 -4.36
C PHE A 275 1.29 18.29 -2.99
N ASP A 276 2.15 17.28 -2.87
CA ASP A 276 2.85 16.95 -1.63
C ASP A 276 3.85 18.05 -1.22
N ASP A 277 4.62 18.56 -2.17
CA ASP A 277 5.54 19.68 -1.94
C ASP A 277 4.78 20.92 -1.42
N LEU A 278 3.57 21.19 -1.93
CA LEU A 278 2.71 22.24 -1.40
C LEU A 278 2.20 21.91 0.00
N ALA A 279 1.76 20.67 0.25
CA ALA A 279 1.29 20.24 1.56
C ALA A 279 2.40 20.32 2.64
N ILE A 280 3.63 19.95 2.28
CA ILE A 280 4.82 20.10 3.14
C ILE A 280 5.06 21.58 3.43
N LYS A 281 5.11 22.43 2.40
CA LYS A 281 5.34 23.88 2.53
C LYS A 281 4.32 24.57 3.45
N LEU A 282 3.06 24.11 3.40
CA LEU A 282 1.97 24.63 4.24
C LEU A 282 1.90 23.99 5.62
N GLY A 283 2.78 23.03 5.94
CA GLY A 283 2.78 22.30 7.22
C GLY A 283 1.57 21.39 7.42
N VAL A 284 0.88 20.99 6.34
CA VAL A 284 -0.35 20.17 6.42
C VAL A 284 -0.05 18.78 7.00
N LYS A 285 1.07 18.17 6.60
CA LYS A 285 1.44 16.80 7.01
C LYS A 285 1.70 16.65 8.51
N THR A 286 2.11 17.71 9.16
CA THR A 286 2.46 17.72 10.60
C THR A 286 1.43 18.42 11.48
N ARG A 287 0.39 19.02 10.88
CA ARG A 287 -0.66 19.73 11.60
C ARG A 287 -1.62 18.77 12.29
N GLN A 288 -1.86 18.99 13.57
CA GLN A 288 -2.88 18.27 14.33
C GLN A 288 -4.28 18.83 14.07
N LEU A 289 -5.30 17.97 14.26
CA LEU A 289 -6.70 18.40 14.21
C LEU A 289 -6.98 19.37 15.36
N GLY A 290 -7.56 20.51 15.03
CA GLY A 290 -7.94 21.54 16.03
C GLY A 290 -6.79 22.45 16.51
N ALA A 291 -5.61 22.36 15.88
CA ALA A 291 -4.48 23.26 16.13
C ALA A 291 -4.51 24.48 15.22
#